data_f0dbf863a58c92fa6ed661e84f6e9100
#
_entry.id   f0dbf863a58c92fa6ed661e84f6e9100
#
_cell.length_a   1.000
_cell.length_b   1.000
_cell.length_c   1.000
_cell.angle_alpha   90.00
_cell.angle_beta   90.00
_cell.angle_gamma   90.00
#
_symmetry.space_group_name_H-M   'P 1'
#
loop_
_entity.id
_entity.type
_entity.pdbx_description
1 polymer ?
#
loop_
_entity_poly.entity_id
_entity_poly.type
_entity_poly.pdbx_seq_one_letter_code
_entity_poly.pdbx_strand_id
1 'polypeptide(L)'
;YANRDLDQVQNMLQEAKIAVWRPSRCSVFASPIAGDLAALLHLLLSPYAEGRLRRGLSGPLVGWDLAQLDQLAADARALVRQQMAFADDGQVWTRQGFLAAWHSMADRLAIWTHLATLPDAERHLVNLRHLLELLHEESEHRGGTHHLLGWLQRQIAQPKTREWEMERRLPSQSGVQLMTIHASKGLEFPIV
;
A
#
# COMPACT_ATOMS: atom_id res chain seq x y z
N TYR A 1 -30.05 5.37 2.65
CA TYR A 1 -30.91 4.38 3.34
C TYR A 1 -30.18 3.02 3.47
N ALA A 2 -29.76 2.39 2.38
CA ALA A 2 -29.19 1.03 2.38
C ALA A 2 -27.95 0.81 3.31
N ASN A 3 -27.12 1.81 3.53
CA ASN A 3 -25.94 1.68 4.41
C ASN A 3 -26.35 1.68 5.89
N ARG A 4 -27.38 2.46 6.27
CA ARG A 4 -27.87 2.53 7.65
C ARG A 4 -28.47 1.19 8.08
N ASP A 5 -29.20 0.55 7.18
CA ASP A 5 -29.81 -0.75 7.44
C ASP A 5 -28.74 -1.85 7.60
N LEU A 6 -27.68 -1.80 6.76
CA LEU A 6 -26.53 -2.69 6.90
C LEU A 6 -25.77 -2.47 8.23
N ASP A 7 -25.62 -1.21 8.69
CA ASP A 7 -24.99 -0.90 9.98
C ASP A 7 -25.79 -1.51 11.14
N GLN A 8 -27.12 -1.37 11.08
CA GLN A 8 -28.00 -1.93 12.10
C GLN A 8 -27.93 -3.47 12.15
N VAL A 9 -27.97 -4.14 11.00
CA VAL A 9 -27.85 -5.60 10.90
C VAL A 9 -26.48 -6.05 11.38
N GLN A 10 -25.41 -5.33 11.04
CA GLN A 10 -24.06 -5.65 11.51
C GLN A 10 -23.98 -5.61 13.04
N ASN A 11 -24.50 -4.54 13.66
CA ASN A 11 -24.49 -4.39 15.11
C ASN A 11 -25.26 -5.53 15.79
N MET A 12 -26.46 -5.87 15.30
CA MET A 12 -27.25 -6.98 15.83
C MET A 12 -26.51 -8.33 15.76
N LEU A 13 -25.84 -8.61 14.66
CA LEU A 13 -25.07 -9.85 14.49
C LEU A 13 -23.82 -9.86 15.40
N GLN A 14 -23.15 -8.74 15.56
CA GLN A 14 -22.01 -8.61 16.46
C GLN A 14 -22.42 -8.78 17.94
N GLU A 15 -23.58 -8.23 18.35
CA GLU A 15 -24.15 -8.44 19.69
C GLU A 15 -24.47 -9.93 19.90
N ALA A 16 -24.92 -10.62 18.86
CA ALA A 16 -25.13 -12.06 18.88
C ALA A 16 -23.82 -12.88 18.80
N LYS A 17 -22.65 -12.24 18.81
CA LYS A 17 -21.31 -12.85 18.66
C LYS A 17 -21.13 -13.61 17.33
N ILE A 18 -21.84 -13.21 16.30
CA ILE A 18 -21.70 -13.75 14.95
C ILE A 18 -20.68 -12.89 14.20
N ALA A 19 -19.62 -13.52 13.71
CA ALA A 19 -18.61 -12.85 12.92
C ALA A 19 -19.21 -12.34 11.61
N VAL A 20 -18.94 -11.06 11.29
CA VAL A 20 -19.52 -10.38 10.14
C VAL A 20 -18.44 -9.60 9.41
N TRP A 21 -18.46 -9.60 8.10
CA TRP A 21 -17.59 -8.76 7.30
C TRP A 21 -18.35 -8.09 6.16
N ARG A 22 -17.83 -6.97 5.67
CA ARG A 22 -18.35 -6.26 4.51
C ARG A 22 -17.25 -6.11 3.46
N PRO A 23 -17.56 -6.27 2.17
CA PRO A 23 -16.65 -5.90 1.11
C PRO A 23 -16.26 -4.41 1.24
N SER A 24 -14.97 -4.12 1.16
CA SER A 24 -14.51 -2.73 1.10
C SER A 24 -15.04 -2.07 -0.17
N ARG A 25 -15.40 -0.79 -0.08
CA ARG A 25 -15.73 0.07 -1.22
C ARG A 25 -14.65 1.12 -1.46
N CYS A 26 -13.55 1.01 -0.74
CA CYS A 26 -12.43 1.92 -0.86
C CYS A 26 -11.45 1.39 -1.90
N SER A 27 -10.94 2.28 -2.73
CA SER A 27 -9.82 1.96 -3.62
C SER A 27 -8.54 1.77 -2.81
N VAL A 28 -7.74 0.77 -3.14
CA VAL A 28 -6.41 0.56 -2.53
C VAL A 28 -5.49 1.77 -2.74
N PHE A 29 -5.71 2.55 -3.80
CA PHE A 29 -4.98 3.79 -4.06
C PHE A 29 -5.36 4.94 -3.11
N ALA A 30 -6.51 4.86 -2.43
CA ALA A 30 -6.90 5.80 -1.39
C ALA A 30 -6.28 5.46 -0.02
N SER A 31 -5.61 4.31 0.11
CA SER A 31 -4.95 3.91 1.35
C SER A 31 -3.72 4.75 1.65
N PRO A 32 -3.37 4.99 2.94
CA PRO A 32 -2.14 5.68 3.32
C PRO A 32 -0.89 5.04 2.72
N ILE A 33 -0.86 3.71 2.62
CA ILE A 33 0.25 2.94 2.06
C ILE A 33 0.55 3.31 0.61
N ALA A 34 -0.47 3.65 -0.20
CA ALA A 34 -0.26 4.06 -1.58
C ALA A 34 0.58 5.35 -1.69
N GLY A 35 0.27 6.34 -0.84
CA GLY A 35 1.03 7.59 -0.79
C GLY A 35 2.49 7.41 -0.36
N ASP A 36 2.73 6.53 0.61
CA ASP A 36 4.09 6.23 1.07
C ASP A 36 4.88 5.43 0.04
N LEU A 37 4.23 4.47 -0.61
CA LEU A 37 4.84 3.73 -1.72
C LEU A 37 5.26 4.69 -2.85
N ALA A 38 4.40 5.65 -3.22
CA ALA A 38 4.74 6.67 -4.21
C ALA A 38 5.93 7.55 -3.75
N ALA A 39 6.03 7.88 -2.45
CA ALA A 39 7.15 8.64 -1.90
C ALA A 39 8.48 7.85 -1.99
N LEU A 40 8.48 6.56 -1.68
CA LEU A 40 9.65 5.69 -1.81
C LEU A 40 10.08 5.52 -3.26
N LEU A 41 9.13 5.26 -4.18
CA LEU A 41 9.46 5.15 -5.61
C LEU A 41 9.99 6.47 -6.18
N HIS A 42 9.48 7.60 -5.71
CA HIS A 42 10.02 8.90 -6.09
C HIS A 42 11.45 9.11 -5.58
N LEU A 43 11.77 8.58 -4.41
CA LEU A 43 13.12 8.64 -3.83
C LEU A 43 14.11 7.82 -4.67
N LEU A 44 13.71 6.65 -5.19
CA LEU A 44 14.55 5.86 -6.13
C LEU A 44 14.95 6.65 -7.38
N LEU A 45 14.07 7.53 -7.86
CA LEU A 45 14.31 8.37 -9.04
C LEU A 45 15.03 9.69 -8.70
N SER A 46 15.11 10.07 -7.44
CA SER A 46 15.74 11.33 -7.01
C SER A 46 16.36 11.19 -5.63
N PRO A 47 17.36 10.32 -5.46
CA PRO A 47 17.90 9.90 -4.17
C PRO A 47 18.62 11.01 -3.40
N TYR A 48 19.09 12.04 -4.10
CA TYR A 48 19.87 13.14 -3.51
C TYR A 48 19.01 14.31 -3.00
N ALA A 49 17.69 14.23 -3.16
CA ALA A 49 16.78 15.26 -2.66
C ALA A 49 16.47 15.00 -1.18
N GLU A 50 17.10 15.73 -0.24
CA GLU A 50 16.97 15.52 1.22
C GLU A 50 15.51 15.54 1.70
N GLY A 51 14.69 16.46 1.20
CA GLY A 51 13.26 16.52 1.56
C GLY A 51 12.50 15.26 1.16
N ARG A 52 12.85 14.62 0.03
CA ARG A 52 12.28 13.35 -0.40
C ARG A 52 12.77 12.20 0.46
N LEU A 53 14.06 12.19 0.81
CA LEU A 53 14.64 11.20 1.70
C LEU A 53 13.93 11.22 3.06
N ARG A 54 13.79 12.38 3.68
CA ARG A 54 13.04 12.55 4.92
C ARG A 54 11.59 12.05 4.78
N ARG A 55 10.88 12.47 3.73
CA ARG A 55 9.50 12.05 3.47
C ARG A 55 9.38 10.53 3.29
N GLY A 56 10.28 9.90 2.53
CA GLY A 56 10.27 8.46 2.30
C GLY A 56 10.56 7.66 3.58
N LEU A 57 11.54 8.08 4.37
CA LEU A 57 11.92 7.39 5.60
C LEU A 57 10.94 7.59 6.75
N SER A 58 10.27 8.75 6.86
CA SER A 58 9.27 9.02 7.91
C SER A 58 7.90 8.45 7.65
N GLY A 59 7.62 7.95 6.44
CA GLY A 59 6.32 7.36 6.09
C GLY A 59 6.06 6.04 6.83
N PRO A 60 4.78 5.64 6.97
CA PRO A 60 4.37 4.40 7.64
C PRO A 60 5.04 3.13 7.11
N LEU A 61 5.52 3.09 5.86
CA LEU A 61 6.24 1.93 5.32
C LEU A 61 7.60 1.70 5.99
N VAL A 62 8.31 2.77 6.38
CA VAL A 62 9.65 2.69 6.98
C VAL A 62 9.62 3.07 8.46
N GLY A 63 8.84 4.07 8.83
CA GLY A 63 8.52 4.42 10.20
C GLY A 63 9.66 5.07 10.99
N TRP A 64 10.64 5.73 10.32
CA TRP A 64 11.68 6.45 11.04
C TRP A 64 11.10 7.64 11.80
N ASP A 65 11.47 7.74 13.07
CA ASP A 65 11.09 8.86 13.92
C ASP A 65 11.99 10.10 13.68
N LEU A 66 11.62 11.20 14.33
CA LEU A 66 12.34 12.46 14.20
C LEU A 66 13.80 12.34 14.67
N ALA A 67 14.06 11.59 15.76
CA ALA A 67 15.40 11.42 16.29
C ALA A 67 16.32 10.68 15.31
N GLN A 68 15.81 9.63 14.65
CA GLN A 68 16.53 8.88 13.61
C GLN A 68 16.85 9.78 12.39
N LEU A 69 15.88 10.62 11.99
CA LEU A 69 16.06 11.55 10.87
C LEU A 69 17.10 12.65 11.21
N ASP A 70 17.07 13.16 12.43
CA ASP A 70 18.02 14.19 12.88
C ASP A 70 19.43 13.59 13.03
N GLN A 71 19.55 12.36 13.53
CA GLN A 71 20.81 11.63 13.58
C GLN A 71 21.39 11.41 12.18
N LEU A 72 20.55 11.02 11.20
CA LEU A 72 20.97 10.89 9.82
C LEU A 72 21.47 12.23 9.25
N ALA A 73 20.78 13.33 9.54
CA ALA A 73 21.15 14.65 9.07
C ALA A 73 22.46 15.16 9.69
N ALA A 74 22.76 14.77 10.93
CA ALA A 74 23.99 15.12 11.64
C ALA A 74 25.22 14.34 11.15
N ASP A 75 25.04 13.16 10.54
CA ASP A 75 26.13 12.34 9.98
C ASP A 75 26.15 12.40 8.45
N ALA A 76 26.95 13.28 7.89
CA ALA A 76 27.11 13.45 6.45
C ALA A 76 27.50 12.14 5.73
N ARG A 77 28.27 11.25 6.38
CA ARG A 77 28.64 9.96 5.78
C ARG A 77 27.47 9.00 5.77
N ALA A 78 26.66 8.96 6.82
CA ALA A 78 25.45 8.16 6.87
C ALA A 78 24.43 8.64 5.83
N LEU A 79 24.27 9.95 5.70
CA LEU A 79 23.40 10.57 4.70
C LEU A 79 23.80 10.14 3.28
N VAL A 80 25.09 10.28 2.92
CA VAL A 80 25.59 9.87 1.60
C VAL A 80 25.40 8.36 1.39
N ARG A 81 25.68 7.52 2.38
CA ARG A 81 25.45 6.07 2.26
C ARG A 81 23.97 5.76 1.97
N GLN A 82 23.03 6.42 2.65
CA GLN A 82 21.60 6.22 2.40
C GLN A 82 21.21 6.68 0.99
N GLN A 83 21.68 7.84 0.56
CA GLN A 83 21.42 8.33 -0.79
C GLN A 83 21.97 7.40 -1.87
N MET A 84 23.18 6.88 -1.69
CA MET A 84 23.78 5.92 -2.62
C MET A 84 22.99 4.61 -2.66
N ALA A 85 22.55 4.09 -1.52
CA ALA A 85 21.76 2.87 -1.48
C ALA A 85 20.42 3.01 -2.25
N PHE A 86 19.75 4.18 -2.16
CA PHE A 86 18.57 4.44 -2.97
C PHE A 86 18.90 4.64 -4.46
N ALA A 87 20.05 5.22 -4.78
CA ALA A 87 20.52 5.33 -6.15
C ALA A 87 20.79 3.95 -6.77
N ASP A 88 21.39 3.04 -6.01
CA ASP A 88 21.63 1.66 -6.43
C ASP A 88 20.33 0.90 -6.67
N ASP A 89 19.35 1.02 -5.75
CA ASP A 89 18.00 0.46 -5.95
C ASP A 89 17.33 1.04 -7.22
N GLY A 90 17.51 2.34 -7.50
CA GLY A 90 17.04 2.96 -8.74
C GLY A 90 17.70 2.40 -10.00
N GLN A 91 18.99 2.04 -9.92
CA GLN A 91 19.67 1.35 -11.03
C GLN A 91 19.17 -0.09 -11.20
N VAL A 92 18.88 -0.80 -10.10
CA VAL A 92 18.24 -2.12 -10.15
C VAL A 92 16.90 -2.00 -10.87
N TRP A 93 16.08 -0.98 -10.55
CA TRP A 93 14.82 -0.75 -11.26
C TRP A 93 15.01 -0.63 -12.77
N THR A 94 15.98 0.17 -13.19
CA THR A 94 16.24 0.40 -14.62
C THR A 94 16.74 -0.85 -15.36
N ARG A 95 17.50 -1.71 -14.67
CA ARG A 95 18.18 -2.87 -15.29
C ARG A 95 17.39 -4.17 -15.15
N GLN A 96 16.70 -4.36 -14.04
CA GLN A 96 16.08 -5.64 -13.63
C GLN A 96 14.56 -5.54 -13.42
N GLY A 97 14.01 -4.32 -13.52
CA GLY A 97 12.58 -4.08 -13.38
C GLY A 97 12.14 -3.68 -11.97
N PHE A 98 10.87 -3.32 -11.88
CA PHE A 98 10.25 -2.77 -10.67
C PHE A 98 10.34 -3.69 -9.45
N LEU A 99 9.95 -4.97 -9.60
CA LEU A 99 9.92 -5.90 -8.45
C LEU A 99 11.30 -6.17 -7.87
N ALA A 100 12.34 -6.26 -8.70
CA ALA A 100 13.71 -6.45 -8.22
C ALA A 100 14.17 -5.26 -7.36
N ALA A 101 13.90 -4.04 -7.81
CA ALA A 101 14.21 -2.84 -7.04
C ALA A 101 13.40 -2.75 -5.75
N TRP A 102 12.11 -3.10 -5.83
CA TRP A 102 11.26 -3.14 -4.64
C TRP A 102 11.80 -4.11 -3.59
N HIS A 103 12.13 -5.36 -3.96
CA HIS A 103 12.67 -6.35 -3.02
C HIS A 103 13.98 -5.88 -2.40
N SER A 104 14.93 -5.38 -3.20
CA SER A 104 16.20 -4.84 -2.69
C SER A 104 15.97 -3.75 -1.63
N MET A 105 15.12 -2.77 -1.93
CA MET A 105 14.81 -1.67 -1.03
C MET A 105 14.03 -2.15 0.21
N ALA A 106 13.00 -3.00 0.02
CA ALA A 106 12.13 -3.45 1.10
C ALA A 106 12.88 -4.30 2.13
N ASP A 107 13.79 -5.16 1.68
CA ASP A 107 14.64 -5.98 2.55
C ASP A 107 15.62 -5.09 3.33
N ARG A 108 16.29 -4.16 2.66
CA ARG A 108 17.23 -3.22 3.29
C ARG A 108 16.57 -2.35 4.35
N LEU A 109 15.34 -1.91 4.11
CA LEU A 109 14.57 -1.05 5.02
C LEU A 109 13.71 -1.85 6.01
N ALA A 110 13.73 -3.18 5.96
CA ALA A 110 12.93 -4.08 6.79
C ALA A 110 11.41 -3.76 6.77
N ILE A 111 10.88 -3.33 5.61
CA ILE A 111 9.51 -2.82 5.46
C ILE A 111 8.48 -3.84 5.95
N TRP A 112 8.62 -5.12 5.56
CA TRP A 112 7.66 -6.16 5.93
C TRP A 112 7.63 -6.40 7.45
N THR A 113 8.80 -6.42 8.08
CA THR A 113 8.93 -6.59 9.53
C THR A 113 8.34 -5.40 10.27
N HIS A 114 8.61 -4.18 9.80
CA HIS A 114 8.07 -2.96 10.39
C HIS A 114 6.53 -2.93 10.29
N LEU A 115 5.97 -3.18 9.10
CA LEU A 115 4.51 -3.20 8.92
C LEU A 115 3.81 -4.22 9.81
N ALA A 116 4.44 -5.36 10.08
CA ALA A 116 3.87 -6.39 10.95
C ALA A 116 3.74 -5.94 12.42
N THR A 117 4.43 -4.86 12.84
CA THR A 117 4.34 -4.30 14.19
C THR A 117 3.29 -3.21 14.34
N LEU A 118 2.74 -2.71 13.25
CA LEU A 118 1.79 -1.60 13.28
C LEU A 118 0.37 -2.05 13.67
N PRO A 119 -0.44 -1.16 14.25
CA PRO A 119 -1.89 -1.36 14.28
C PRO A 119 -2.41 -1.63 12.86
N ASP A 120 -3.42 -2.49 12.74
CA ASP A 120 -3.98 -2.89 11.45
C ASP A 120 -2.97 -3.49 10.45
N ALA A 121 -1.90 -4.14 10.96
CA ALA A 121 -0.83 -4.75 10.18
C ALA A 121 -1.34 -5.59 9.00
N GLU A 122 -2.37 -6.42 9.23
CA GLU A 122 -2.95 -7.26 8.19
C GLU A 122 -3.49 -6.43 7.01
N ARG A 123 -4.20 -5.32 7.29
CA ARG A 123 -4.71 -4.41 6.26
C ARG A 123 -3.57 -3.76 5.47
N HIS A 124 -2.54 -3.29 6.18
CA HIS A 124 -1.36 -2.69 5.54
C HIS A 124 -0.63 -3.68 4.63
N LEU A 125 -0.41 -4.91 5.09
CA LEU A 125 0.25 -5.96 4.32
C LEU A 125 -0.56 -6.37 3.09
N VAL A 126 -1.89 -6.53 3.21
CA VAL A 126 -2.76 -6.87 2.09
C VAL A 126 -2.81 -5.74 1.07
N ASN A 127 -2.94 -4.49 1.52
CA ASN A 127 -2.97 -3.34 0.62
C ASN A 127 -1.61 -3.15 -0.10
N LEU A 128 -0.49 -3.30 0.61
CA LEU A 128 0.82 -3.21 -0.01
C LEU A 128 1.03 -4.29 -1.09
N ARG A 129 0.70 -5.55 -0.79
CA ARG A 129 0.79 -6.63 -1.79
C ARG A 129 -0.06 -6.34 -3.02
N HIS A 130 -1.29 -5.90 -2.81
CA HIS A 130 -2.19 -5.54 -3.91
C HIS A 130 -1.62 -4.39 -4.77
N LEU A 131 -1.10 -3.33 -4.14
CA LEU A 131 -0.45 -2.23 -4.86
C LEU A 131 0.76 -2.70 -5.66
N LEU A 132 1.58 -3.59 -5.10
CA LEU A 132 2.75 -4.15 -5.79
C LEU A 132 2.36 -4.99 -7.01
N GLU A 133 1.29 -5.78 -6.93
CA GLU A 133 0.76 -6.54 -8.06
C GLU A 133 0.29 -5.59 -9.18
N LEU A 134 -0.50 -4.56 -8.84
CA LEU A 134 -0.97 -3.57 -9.80
C LEU A 134 0.17 -2.78 -10.46
N LEU A 135 1.19 -2.43 -9.66
CA LEU A 135 2.39 -1.77 -10.18
C LEU A 135 3.22 -2.69 -11.07
N HIS A 136 3.28 -3.98 -10.73
CA HIS A 136 3.97 -4.94 -11.57
C HIS A 136 3.26 -5.10 -12.92
N GLU A 137 1.95 -5.29 -12.93
CA GLU A 137 1.17 -5.36 -14.16
C GLU A 137 1.35 -4.10 -15.03
N GLU A 138 1.27 -2.90 -14.43
CA GLU A 138 1.50 -1.65 -15.16
C GLU A 138 2.95 -1.53 -15.64
N SER A 139 3.93 -2.05 -14.91
CA SER A 139 5.34 -1.99 -15.28
C SER A 139 5.70 -2.82 -16.53
N GLU A 140 4.90 -3.86 -16.83
CA GLU A 140 5.04 -4.64 -18.05
C GLU A 140 4.61 -3.84 -19.31
N HIS A 141 3.85 -2.77 -19.12
CA HIS A 141 3.52 -1.85 -20.19
C HIS A 141 4.73 -0.95 -20.51
N ARG A 142 4.89 -0.59 -21.78
CA ARG A 142 6.00 0.24 -22.23
C ARG A 142 5.90 1.67 -21.70
N GLY A 143 6.73 2.04 -20.73
CA GLY A 143 6.68 3.40 -20.19
C GLY A 143 7.88 3.79 -19.31
N GLY A 144 8.62 2.81 -18.81
CA GLY A 144 9.77 3.04 -17.92
C GLY A 144 9.41 3.55 -16.53
N THR A 145 10.46 3.87 -15.75
CA THR A 145 10.34 4.18 -14.31
C THR A 145 9.50 5.43 -14.03
N HIS A 146 9.69 6.49 -14.79
CA HIS A 146 8.91 7.74 -14.62
C HIS A 146 7.44 7.58 -14.99
N HIS A 147 7.14 6.75 -15.99
CA HIS A 147 5.76 6.44 -16.38
C HIS A 147 5.03 5.72 -15.24
N LEU A 148 5.64 4.70 -14.65
CA LEU A 148 5.05 3.93 -13.55
C LEU A 148 4.76 4.80 -12.33
N LEU A 149 5.71 5.66 -11.93
CA LEU A 149 5.48 6.61 -10.85
C LEU A 149 4.36 7.60 -11.17
N GLY A 150 4.34 8.16 -12.37
CA GLY A 150 3.29 9.08 -12.82
C GLY A 150 1.91 8.40 -12.89
N TRP A 151 1.86 7.13 -13.28
CA TRP A 151 0.64 6.34 -13.26
C TRP A 151 0.13 6.18 -11.83
N LEU A 152 0.98 5.74 -10.89
CA LEU A 152 0.62 5.59 -9.47
C LEU A 152 0.08 6.90 -8.88
N GLN A 153 0.78 8.01 -9.13
CA GLN A 153 0.36 9.33 -8.65
C GLN A 153 -1.03 9.73 -9.18
N ARG A 154 -1.33 9.43 -10.46
CA ARG A 154 -2.66 9.68 -11.03
C ARG A 154 -3.75 8.83 -10.36
N GLN A 155 -3.46 7.54 -10.08
CA GLN A 155 -4.44 6.69 -9.39
C GLN A 155 -4.70 7.18 -7.96
N ILE A 156 -3.66 7.63 -7.25
CA ILE A 156 -3.79 8.20 -5.90
C ILE A 156 -4.58 9.53 -5.91
N ALA A 157 -4.32 10.39 -6.89
CA ALA A 157 -5.01 11.68 -7.01
C ALA A 157 -6.50 11.55 -7.37
N GLN A 158 -6.86 10.50 -8.09
CA GLN A 158 -8.22 10.24 -8.55
C GLN A 158 -8.57 8.76 -8.41
N PRO A 159 -8.67 8.25 -7.16
CA PRO A 159 -8.99 6.85 -6.92
C PRO A 159 -10.41 6.55 -7.43
N LYS A 160 -10.56 5.44 -8.13
CA LYS A 160 -11.83 4.99 -8.69
C LYS A 160 -12.34 3.79 -7.90
N THR A 161 -13.60 3.42 -8.13
CA THR A 161 -14.22 2.27 -7.48
C THR A 161 -14.37 1.11 -8.49
N ARG A 162 -13.34 0.87 -9.29
CA ARG A 162 -13.29 -0.29 -10.18
C ARG A 162 -12.98 -1.54 -9.36
N GLU A 163 -13.49 -2.68 -9.77
CA GLU A 163 -13.35 -3.93 -9.04
C GLU A 163 -11.88 -4.27 -8.71
N TRP A 164 -10.98 -4.12 -9.67
CA TRP A 164 -9.56 -4.41 -9.50
C TRP A 164 -8.80 -3.39 -8.62
N GLU A 165 -9.38 -2.23 -8.34
CA GLU A 165 -8.82 -1.21 -7.44
C GLU A 165 -9.31 -1.37 -5.99
N MET A 166 -10.33 -2.18 -5.77
CA MET A 166 -10.96 -2.29 -4.44
C MET A 166 -10.03 -3.00 -3.47
N GLU A 167 -10.00 -2.51 -2.24
CA GLU A 167 -9.28 -3.21 -1.17
C GLU A 167 -9.76 -4.65 -1.04
N ARG A 168 -8.81 -5.58 -1.00
CA ARG A 168 -9.09 -7.00 -0.87
C ARG A 168 -9.60 -7.36 0.52
N ARG A 169 -10.37 -8.45 0.59
CA ARG A 169 -10.78 -9.06 1.85
C ARG A 169 -9.55 -9.46 2.66
N LEU A 170 -9.61 -9.23 3.98
CA LEU A 170 -8.57 -9.71 4.88
C LEU A 170 -8.72 -11.21 5.16
N PRO A 171 -7.61 -11.95 5.28
CA PRO A 171 -7.64 -13.35 5.71
C PRO A 171 -8.36 -13.57 7.05
N SER A 172 -8.22 -12.64 8.01
CA SER A 172 -8.91 -12.68 9.31
C SER A 172 -10.41 -12.42 9.22
N GLN A 173 -10.90 -11.80 8.15
CA GLN A 173 -12.34 -11.54 7.96
C GLN A 173 -13.07 -12.84 7.62
N SER A 174 -13.76 -13.40 8.62
CA SER A 174 -14.57 -14.61 8.51
C SER A 174 -16.01 -14.30 8.87
N GLY A 175 -16.93 -15.26 8.61
CA GLY A 175 -18.32 -15.17 9.02
C GLY A 175 -19.26 -14.70 7.92
N VAL A 176 -20.38 -14.10 8.34
CA VAL A 176 -21.47 -13.68 7.44
C VAL A 176 -21.04 -12.45 6.64
N GLN A 177 -21.15 -12.56 5.31
CA GLN A 177 -20.92 -11.44 4.42
C GLN A 177 -22.18 -10.57 4.33
N LEU A 178 -22.05 -9.29 4.70
CA LEU A 178 -23.12 -8.32 4.52
C LEU A 178 -22.91 -7.49 3.26
N MET A 179 -23.89 -7.48 2.39
CA MET A 179 -23.88 -6.66 1.18
C MET A 179 -25.29 -6.17 0.82
N THR A 180 -25.37 -5.12 0.03
CA THR A 180 -26.65 -4.68 -0.53
C THR A 180 -27.11 -5.59 -1.65
N ILE A 181 -28.42 -5.64 -1.91
CA ILE A 181 -29.02 -6.38 -3.05
C ILE A 181 -28.38 -5.97 -4.39
N HIS A 182 -28.04 -4.69 -4.54
CA HIS A 182 -27.34 -4.21 -5.76
C HIS A 182 -25.92 -4.76 -5.88
N ALA A 183 -25.21 -4.92 -4.76
CA ALA A 183 -23.86 -5.48 -4.74
C ALA A 183 -23.86 -7.01 -4.92
N SER A 184 -24.96 -7.69 -4.61
CA SER A 184 -25.09 -9.14 -4.79
C SER A 184 -25.57 -9.55 -6.19
N LYS A 185 -25.95 -8.58 -7.04
CA LYS A 185 -26.45 -8.88 -8.39
C LYS A 185 -25.34 -9.52 -9.23
N GLY A 186 -25.62 -10.74 -9.71
CA GLY A 186 -24.68 -11.53 -10.50
C GLY A 186 -23.73 -12.42 -9.67
N LEU A 187 -23.85 -12.42 -8.34
CA LEU A 187 -23.14 -13.35 -7.47
C LEU A 187 -23.98 -14.58 -7.23
N GLU A 188 -23.36 -15.74 -7.32
CA GLU A 188 -23.94 -17.03 -6.97
C GLU A 188 -23.35 -17.53 -5.66
N PHE A 189 -24.19 -17.97 -4.75
CA PHE A 189 -23.76 -18.54 -3.47
C PHE A 189 -24.18 -20.01 -3.42
N PRO A 190 -23.29 -20.94 -3.08
CA PRO A 190 -23.69 -22.32 -2.86
C PRO A 190 -24.67 -22.38 -1.68
N ILE A 191 -25.82 -22.99 -1.90
CA ILE A 191 -26.75 -23.32 -0.83
C ILE A 191 -26.22 -24.59 -0.19
N VAL A 192 -25.89 -24.52 1.10
CA VAL A 192 -25.48 -25.68 1.89
C VAL A 192 -26.67 -26.18 2.69
#